data_a8180719095eba6110c76283beb5dbb0
#
_entry.id   a8180719095eba6110c76283beb5dbb0
#
_cell.length_a   1.000
_cell.length_b   1.000
_cell.length_c   1.000
_cell.angle_alpha   90.00
_cell.angle_beta   90.00
_cell.angle_gamma   90.00
#
_symmetry.space_group_name_H-M   'P 1'
#
loop_
_entity.id
_entity.type
_entity.pdbx_description
1 polymer ?
#
loop_
_entity_poly.entity_id
_entity_poly.type
_entity_poly.pdbx_seq_one_letter_code
_entity_poly.pdbx_strand_id
1 'polypeptide(L)'
;MKKLVSILVVLFITVSAMAQVSTASGSLKTLKSFRLGTCKIVEVTKGEAVTYQITGQLAGTSSLEMDIDLGDAEAAVKTLTSLAAYKPSNSNEIVHLNNPAGHTARFPKMAGVWQIFSPGNQFTVNISRGELKKMAEAITNNNK
;
A
#
# COMPACT_ATOMS: atom_id res chain seq x y z
N MET A 1 -3.51 -31.74 47.53
CA MET A 1 -4.36 -30.63 47.05
C MET A 1 -3.57 -29.43 46.52
N LYS A 2 -2.51 -28.97 47.16
CA LYS A 2 -1.69 -27.83 46.66
C LYS A 2 -1.10 -28.04 45.27
N LYS A 3 -0.68 -29.25 44.91
CA LYS A 3 -0.10 -29.57 43.59
C LYS A 3 -1.14 -29.58 42.44
N LEU A 4 -2.39 -29.98 42.76
CA LEU A 4 -3.49 -30.00 41.75
C LEU A 4 -3.93 -28.57 41.40
N VAL A 5 -3.99 -27.67 42.37
CA VAL A 5 -4.33 -26.26 42.14
C VAL A 5 -3.30 -25.57 41.27
N SER A 6 -1.99 -25.84 41.46
CA SER A 6 -0.94 -25.28 40.63
C SER A 6 -0.99 -25.76 39.18
N ILE A 7 -1.34 -27.01 38.93
CA ILE A 7 -1.50 -27.56 37.58
C ILE A 7 -2.72 -26.93 36.88
N LEU A 8 -3.81 -26.73 37.62
CA LEU A 8 -5.01 -26.08 37.06
C LEU A 8 -4.79 -24.62 36.68
N VAL A 9 -4.03 -23.88 37.49
CA VAL A 9 -3.66 -22.46 37.19
C VAL A 9 -2.77 -22.37 35.96
N VAL A 10 -1.80 -23.29 35.83
CA VAL A 10 -0.93 -23.32 34.64
C VAL A 10 -1.70 -23.68 33.38
N LEU A 11 -2.66 -24.59 33.47
CA LEU A 11 -3.52 -24.94 32.33
C LEU A 11 -4.42 -23.78 31.90
N PHE A 12 -4.95 -23.00 32.86
CA PHE A 12 -5.75 -21.81 32.54
C PHE A 12 -4.94 -20.69 31.87
N ILE A 13 -3.68 -20.49 32.27
CA ILE A 13 -2.80 -19.47 31.67
C ILE A 13 -2.43 -19.86 30.23
N THR A 14 -2.20 -21.14 29.95
CA THR A 14 -1.88 -21.61 28.59
C THR A 14 -3.06 -21.52 27.65
N VAL A 15 -4.29 -21.76 28.11
CA VAL A 15 -5.51 -21.61 27.30
C VAL A 15 -5.81 -20.13 27.00
N SER A 16 -5.55 -19.21 27.94
CA SER A 16 -5.72 -17.78 27.73
C SER A 16 -4.73 -17.19 26.72
N ALA A 17 -3.52 -17.74 26.64
CA ALA A 17 -2.49 -17.28 25.68
C ALA A 17 -2.80 -17.71 24.24
N MET A 18 -3.50 -18.83 24.04
CA MET A 18 -3.92 -19.27 22.69
C MET A 18 -5.16 -18.54 22.16
N ALA A 19 -5.98 -17.94 23.03
CA ALA A 19 -7.17 -17.19 22.64
C ALA A 19 -6.88 -15.77 22.09
N GLN A 20 -5.63 -15.31 22.12
CA GLN A 20 -5.24 -13.98 21.64
C GLN A 20 -4.60 -13.96 20.25
N VAL A 21 -4.49 -15.07 19.55
CA VAL A 21 -4.15 -15.09 18.13
C VAL A 21 -5.43 -14.83 17.33
N SER A 22 -5.91 -13.59 17.32
CA SER A 22 -6.90 -13.18 16.33
C SER A 22 -6.17 -12.99 15.00
N THR A 23 -6.42 -13.88 14.06
CA THR A 23 -6.12 -13.61 12.66
C THR A 23 -6.99 -12.43 12.23
N ALA A 24 -6.39 -11.24 12.12
CA ALA A 24 -7.06 -10.12 11.49
C ALA A 24 -7.29 -10.51 10.02
N SER A 25 -8.46 -11.05 9.71
CA SER A 25 -8.87 -11.35 8.34
C SER A 25 -9.07 -10.04 7.61
N GLY A 26 -8.07 -9.64 6.82
CA GLY A 26 -8.19 -8.54 5.88
C GLY A 26 -8.69 -9.06 4.53
N SER A 27 -9.45 -8.27 3.79
CA SER A 27 -9.80 -8.54 2.40
C SER A 27 -9.10 -7.55 1.47
N LEU A 28 -8.73 -8.05 0.30
CA LEU A 28 -8.14 -7.26 -0.78
C LEU A 28 -9.11 -7.23 -1.97
N LYS A 29 -9.43 -6.04 -2.45
CA LYS A 29 -10.28 -5.85 -3.63
C LYS A 29 -9.53 -5.01 -4.65
N THR A 30 -9.24 -5.58 -5.80
CA THR A 30 -8.65 -4.82 -6.92
C THR A 30 -9.71 -3.92 -7.55
N LEU A 31 -9.49 -2.62 -7.51
CA LEU A 31 -10.40 -1.63 -8.12
C LEU A 31 -10.10 -1.45 -9.61
N LYS A 32 -8.82 -1.42 -9.97
CA LYS A 32 -8.38 -1.29 -11.35
C LYS A 32 -6.98 -1.86 -11.54
N SER A 33 -6.77 -2.48 -12.70
CA SER A 33 -5.47 -3.00 -13.13
C SER A 33 -4.98 -2.30 -14.40
N PHE A 34 -3.67 -2.19 -14.52
CA PHE A 34 -2.97 -1.58 -15.64
C PHE A 34 -1.88 -2.52 -16.13
N ARG A 35 -1.47 -2.37 -17.39
CA ARG A 35 -0.36 -3.12 -17.98
C ARG A 35 -0.42 -4.63 -17.71
N LEU A 36 -1.57 -5.24 -18.07
CA LEU A 36 -1.83 -6.67 -17.88
C LEU A 36 -1.68 -7.16 -16.42
N GLY A 37 -2.00 -6.28 -15.45
CA GLY A 37 -1.97 -6.64 -14.03
C GLY A 37 -0.67 -6.34 -13.30
N THR A 38 0.36 -5.81 -13.99
CA THR A 38 1.64 -5.47 -13.36
C THR A 38 1.60 -4.22 -12.50
N CYS A 39 0.52 -3.46 -12.55
CA CYS A 39 0.25 -2.34 -11.67
C CYS A 39 -1.26 -2.27 -11.40
N LYS A 40 -1.66 -2.14 -10.16
CA LYS A 40 -3.08 -2.13 -9.75
C LYS A 40 -3.30 -1.23 -8.56
N ILE A 41 -4.50 -0.67 -8.45
CA ILE A 41 -4.99 -0.01 -7.25
C ILE A 41 -5.91 -0.98 -6.51
N VAL A 42 -5.65 -1.16 -5.23
CA VAL A 42 -6.28 -2.16 -4.36
C VAL A 42 -6.87 -1.48 -3.14
N GLU A 43 -8.10 -1.85 -2.81
CA GLU A 43 -8.73 -1.55 -1.54
C GLU A 43 -8.37 -2.65 -0.54
N VAL A 44 -7.92 -2.26 0.63
CA VAL A 44 -7.54 -3.15 1.73
C VAL A 44 -8.48 -2.90 2.90
N THR A 45 -9.27 -3.90 3.26
CA THR A 45 -10.14 -3.84 4.42
C THR A 45 -9.55 -4.64 5.55
N LYS A 46 -9.37 -4.02 6.72
CA LYS A 46 -8.93 -4.68 7.96
C LYS A 46 -9.89 -4.28 9.09
N GLY A 47 -10.80 -5.17 9.46
CA GLY A 47 -11.88 -4.85 10.38
C GLY A 47 -12.78 -3.76 9.79
N GLU A 48 -12.94 -2.64 10.48
CA GLU A 48 -13.70 -1.47 10.00
C GLU A 48 -12.86 -0.48 9.19
N ALA A 49 -11.54 -0.64 9.20
CA ALA A 49 -10.63 0.26 8.48
C ALA A 49 -10.52 -0.13 7.01
N VAL A 50 -10.70 0.85 6.14
CA VAL A 50 -10.51 0.73 4.68
C VAL A 50 -9.39 1.65 4.27
N THR A 51 -8.36 1.09 3.64
CA THR A 51 -7.23 1.83 3.08
C THR A 51 -7.01 1.46 1.63
N TYR A 52 -6.21 2.23 0.92
CA TYR A 52 -5.90 2.01 -0.49
C TYR A 52 -4.40 1.89 -0.68
N GLN A 53 -4.01 0.98 -1.54
CA GLN A 53 -2.60 0.79 -1.89
C GLN A 53 -2.42 0.61 -3.40
N ILE A 54 -1.28 1.05 -3.92
CA ILE A 54 -0.81 0.64 -5.23
C ILE A 54 0.00 -0.63 -5.04
N THR A 55 -0.31 -1.68 -5.79
CA THR A 55 0.57 -2.83 -5.93
C THR A 55 1.19 -2.76 -7.32
N GLY A 56 2.50 -2.64 -7.39
CA GLY A 56 3.22 -2.48 -8.64
C GLY A 56 4.40 -3.41 -8.77
N GLN A 57 4.61 -3.93 -9.98
CA GLN A 57 5.78 -4.74 -10.30
C GLN A 57 7.05 -3.90 -10.23
N LEU A 58 8.08 -4.42 -9.60
CA LEU A 58 9.37 -3.76 -9.49
C LEU A 58 10.05 -3.64 -10.85
N ALA A 59 10.65 -2.48 -11.10
CA ALA A 59 11.42 -2.25 -12.31
C ALA A 59 12.59 -3.26 -12.41
N GLY A 60 12.72 -3.90 -13.57
CA GLY A 60 13.76 -4.90 -13.82
C GLY A 60 13.46 -6.31 -13.32
N THR A 61 12.26 -6.58 -12.80
CA THR A 61 11.83 -7.93 -12.39
C THR A 61 10.50 -8.30 -13.03
N SER A 62 10.21 -9.60 -13.11
CA SER A 62 8.91 -10.11 -13.60
C SER A 62 8.05 -10.74 -12.51
N SER A 63 8.57 -10.91 -11.30
CA SER A 63 7.93 -11.69 -10.24
C SER A 63 7.82 -10.99 -8.90
N LEU A 64 8.48 -9.83 -8.71
CA LEU A 64 8.44 -9.10 -7.45
C LEU A 64 7.54 -7.87 -7.57
N GLU A 65 6.69 -7.68 -6.58
CA GLU A 65 5.78 -6.54 -6.46
C GLU A 65 6.12 -5.72 -5.20
N MET A 66 5.78 -4.44 -5.22
CA MET A 66 5.85 -3.55 -4.07
C MET A 66 4.48 -2.94 -3.81
N ASP A 67 4.07 -2.95 -2.56
CA ASP A 67 2.87 -2.27 -2.09
C ASP A 67 3.21 -0.87 -1.56
N ILE A 68 2.47 0.10 -2.04
CA ILE A 68 2.60 1.51 -1.66
C ILE A 68 1.31 1.93 -0.99
N ASP A 69 1.31 2.00 0.33
CA ASP A 69 0.15 2.43 1.11
C ASP A 69 -0.13 3.92 0.87
N LEU A 70 -1.37 4.23 0.57
CA LEU A 70 -1.85 5.59 0.30
C LEU A 70 -2.77 6.13 1.41
N GLY A 71 -3.10 5.30 2.41
CA GLY A 71 -4.02 5.64 3.48
C GLY A 71 -5.49 5.47 3.10
N ASP A 72 -6.36 6.26 3.72
CA ASP A 72 -7.80 6.27 3.44
C ASP A 72 -8.13 6.85 2.05
N ALA A 73 -9.40 6.87 1.69
CA ALA A 73 -9.85 7.33 0.36
C ALA A 73 -9.45 8.79 0.06
N GLU A 74 -9.56 9.68 1.04
CA GLU A 74 -9.24 11.09 0.87
C GLU A 74 -7.73 11.29 0.66
N ALA A 75 -6.91 10.69 1.53
CA ALA A 75 -5.46 10.74 1.42
C ALA A 75 -4.96 10.11 0.11
N ALA A 76 -5.51 8.97 -0.28
CA ALA A 76 -5.16 8.28 -1.52
C ALA A 76 -5.47 9.12 -2.76
N VAL A 77 -6.70 9.64 -2.87
CA VAL A 77 -7.10 10.50 -4.01
C VAL A 77 -6.24 11.76 -4.06
N LYS A 78 -5.99 12.40 -2.92
CA LYS A 78 -5.16 13.60 -2.83
C LYS A 78 -3.72 13.32 -3.29
N THR A 79 -3.12 12.24 -2.82
CA THR A 79 -1.75 11.85 -3.22
C THR A 79 -1.66 11.57 -4.72
N LEU A 80 -2.58 10.77 -5.26
CA LEU A 80 -2.58 10.39 -6.68
C LEU A 80 -2.80 11.59 -7.61
N THR A 81 -3.76 12.46 -7.26
CA THR A 81 -4.05 13.66 -8.07
C THR A 81 -2.93 14.68 -7.99
N SER A 82 -2.30 14.85 -6.81
CA SER A 82 -1.16 15.74 -6.62
C SER A 82 0.04 15.28 -7.45
N LEU A 83 0.40 13.99 -7.41
CA LEU A 83 1.48 13.44 -8.25
C LEU A 83 1.17 13.57 -9.75
N ALA A 84 -0.07 13.29 -10.15
CA ALA A 84 -0.46 13.40 -11.56
C ALA A 84 -0.34 14.83 -12.10
N ALA A 85 -0.62 15.83 -11.27
CA ALA A 85 -0.57 17.26 -11.63
C ALA A 85 0.80 17.90 -11.43
N TYR A 86 1.64 17.34 -10.55
CA TYR A 86 2.91 17.93 -10.16
C TYR A 86 3.87 18.07 -11.35
N LYS A 87 4.52 19.22 -11.44
CA LYS A 87 5.52 19.55 -12.49
C LYS A 87 6.87 19.76 -11.81
N PRO A 88 7.75 18.75 -11.77
CA PRO A 88 9.07 18.89 -11.17
C PRO A 88 9.91 19.96 -11.88
N SER A 89 10.68 20.73 -11.12
CA SER A 89 11.60 21.76 -11.64
C SER A 89 12.73 21.11 -12.45
N ASN A 90 13.19 19.94 -12.02
CA ASN A 90 14.22 19.16 -12.69
C ASN A 90 13.98 17.64 -12.54
N SER A 91 14.73 16.85 -13.30
CA SER A 91 14.58 15.38 -13.34
C SER A 91 15.06 14.67 -12.06
N ASN A 92 15.82 15.35 -11.21
CA ASN A 92 16.37 14.77 -9.97
C ASN A 92 15.60 15.20 -8.72
N GLU A 93 14.55 16.01 -8.89
CA GLU A 93 13.71 16.45 -7.78
C GLU A 93 12.99 15.27 -7.16
N ILE A 94 13.15 15.12 -5.84
CA ILE A 94 12.53 14.07 -5.04
C ILE A 94 11.28 14.62 -4.36
N VAL A 95 10.18 13.92 -4.52
CA VAL A 95 8.89 14.21 -3.88
C VAL A 95 8.60 13.15 -2.85
N HIS A 96 8.16 13.54 -1.66
CA HIS A 96 7.71 12.63 -0.62
C HIS A 96 6.21 12.35 -0.77
N LEU A 97 5.81 11.08 -0.67
CA LEU A 97 4.41 10.70 -0.78
C LEU A 97 3.58 10.97 0.49
N ASN A 98 4.21 11.39 1.58
CA ASN A 98 3.57 11.62 2.88
C ASN A 98 2.77 10.41 3.41
N ASN A 99 3.21 9.21 3.09
CA ASN A 99 2.65 7.99 3.61
C ASN A 99 3.48 7.43 4.78
N PRO A 100 2.89 6.59 5.68
CA PRO A 100 3.59 6.08 6.87
C PRO A 100 4.88 5.32 6.55
N ALA A 101 4.96 4.66 5.41
CA ALA A 101 6.13 3.90 4.99
C ALA A 101 7.29 4.78 4.47
N GLY A 102 7.04 6.06 4.16
CA GLY A 102 8.08 6.99 3.71
C GLY A 102 8.56 6.77 2.27
N HIS A 103 7.64 6.39 1.38
CA HIS A 103 7.95 6.30 -0.05
C HIS A 103 8.28 7.68 -0.64
N THR A 104 9.17 7.69 -1.61
CA THR A 104 9.55 8.87 -2.38
C THR A 104 9.32 8.66 -3.86
N ALA A 105 9.22 9.73 -4.63
CA ALA A 105 9.01 9.66 -6.07
C ALA A 105 9.91 10.64 -6.82
N ARG A 106 10.27 10.29 -8.04
CA ARG A 106 11.02 11.13 -8.99
C ARG A 106 10.37 11.01 -10.36
N PHE A 107 10.39 12.09 -11.14
CA PHE A 107 9.89 12.11 -12.52
C PHE A 107 11.02 12.42 -13.50
N PRO A 108 11.77 11.42 -13.97
CA PRO A 108 12.76 11.64 -15.02
C PRO A 108 12.06 12.05 -16.32
N LYS A 109 12.37 13.24 -16.84
CA LYS A 109 11.69 13.80 -18.03
C LYS A 109 11.77 12.87 -19.25
N MET A 110 12.89 12.19 -19.44
CA MET A 110 13.09 11.27 -20.57
C MET A 110 12.25 10.00 -20.43
N ALA A 111 11.99 9.53 -19.21
CA ALA A 111 11.15 8.33 -18.97
C ALA A 111 9.66 8.62 -19.11
N GLY A 112 9.22 9.86 -18.84
CA GLY A 112 7.82 10.26 -18.92
C GLY A 112 6.89 9.62 -17.88
N VAL A 113 7.46 8.96 -16.87
CA VAL A 113 6.75 8.25 -15.81
C VAL A 113 7.30 8.63 -14.44
N TRP A 114 6.47 8.52 -13.42
CA TRP A 114 6.89 8.58 -12.04
C TRP A 114 7.61 7.28 -11.67
N GLN A 115 8.77 7.41 -11.06
CA GLN A 115 9.48 6.33 -10.40
C GLN A 115 9.23 6.47 -8.90
N ILE A 116 8.47 5.54 -8.32
CA ILE A 116 8.19 5.51 -6.88
C ILE A 116 9.16 4.53 -6.23
N PHE A 117 9.90 5.01 -5.24
CA PHE A 117 10.95 4.28 -4.55
C PHE A 117 10.46 3.76 -3.20
N SER A 118 10.89 2.55 -2.86
CA SER A 118 10.77 2.02 -1.50
C SER A 118 11.57 2.88 -0.52
N PRO A 119 11.24 2.83 0.78
CA PRO A 119 12.14 3.35 1.82
C PRO A 119 13.55 2.78 1.65
N GLY A 120 14.57 3.65 1.68
CA GLY A 120 15.96 3.26 1.40
C GLY A 120 16.32 3.14 -0.08
N ASN A 121 15.42 3.48 -1.00
CA ASN A 121 15.65 3.55 -2.46
C ASN A 121 16.14 2.25 -3.13
N GLN A 122 15.82 1.09 -2.56
CA GLN A 122 16.27 -0.21 -3.09
C GLN A 122 15.40 -0.71 -4.26
N PHE A 123 14.11 -0.37 -4.26
CA PHE A 123 13.14 -0.87 -5.23
C PHE A 123 12.36 0.28 -5.85
N THR A 124 11.93 0.10 -7.09
CA THR A 124 11.23 1.14 -7.84
C THR A 124 10.04 0.56 -8.60
N VAL A 125 8.91 1.26 -8.53
CA VAL A 125 7.75 1.03 -9.39
C VAL A 125 7.55 2.23 -10.31
N ASN A 126 7.34 1.99 -11.61
CA ASN A 126 7.09 3.03 -12.60
C ASN A 126 5.58 3.20 -12.85
N ILE A 127 5.07 4.43 -12.76
CA ILE A 127 3.64 4.74 -12.95
C ILE A 127 3.50 6.01 -13.79
N SER A 128 2.68 5.97 -14.83
CA SER A 128 2.39 7.14 -15.65
C SER A 128 1.39 8.08 -14.98
N ARG A 129 1.40 9.35 -15.38
CA ARG A 129 0.41 10.34 -14.91
C ARG A 129 -1.02 9.94 -15.23
N GLY A 130 -1.23 9.30 -16.41
CA GLY A 130 -2.54 8.80 -16.81
C GLY A 130 -3.04 7.67 -15.93
N GLU A 131 -2.15 6.76 -15.52
CA GLU A 131 -2.49 5.69 -14.56
C GLU A 131 -2.85 6.26 -13.20
N LEU A 132 -2.08 7.22 -12.67
CA LEU A 132 -2.38 7.89 -11.39
C LEU A 132 -3.77 8.53 -11.39
N LYS A 133 -4.15 9.24 -12.46
CA LYS A 133 -5.49 9.82 -12.61
C LYS A 133 -6.58 8.75 -12.58
N LYS A 134 -6.41 7.69 -13.36
CA LYS A 134 -7.38 6.57 -13.43
C LYS A 134 -7.48 5.80 -12.12
N MET A 135 -6.42 5.74 -11.31
CA MET A 135 -6.45 5.17 -9.96
C MET A 135 -7.29 6.04 -9.03
N ALA A 136 -7.09 7.37 -9.04
CA ALA A 136 -7.90 8.30 -8.25
C ALA A 136 -9.38 8.23 -8.61
N GLU A 137 -9.72 8.15 -9.91
CA GLU A 137 -11.08 7.97 -10.40
C GLU A 137 -11.69 6.64 -9.91
N ALA A 138 -10.92 5.55 -9.92
CA ALA A 138 -11.39 4.24 -9.46
C ALA A 138 -11.74 4.27 -7.96
N ILE A 139 -10.92 4.92 -7.12
CA ILE A 139 -11.22 5.10 -5.70
C ILE A 139 -12.48 5.95 -5.51
N THR A 140 -12.57 7.08 -6.21
CA THR A 140 -13.73 8.00 -6.11
C THR A 140 -15.04 7.30 -6.52
N ASN A 141 -15.02 6.49 -7.56
CA ASN A 141 -16.20 5.76 -8.03
C ASN A 141 -16.59 4.60 -7.12
N ASN A 142 -15.63 3.99 -6.43
CA ASN A 142 -15.91 2.92 -5.48
C ASN A 142 -16.55 3.42 -4.17
N ASN A 143 -16.40 4.70 -3.84
CA ASN A 143 -16.92 5.33 -2.61
C ASN A 143 -18.22 6.14 -2.84
N LYS A 144 -18.86 6.02 -4.01
CA LYS A 144 -20.19 6.57 -4.30
C LYS A 144 -21.27 5.55 -4.00
#